data_da01c0cd4cca53fee7598ec5c8e0bbcb
#
_entry.id   da01c0cd4cca53fee7598ec5c8e0bbcb
#
_cell.length_a   1.000
_cell.length_b   1.000
_cell.length_c   1.000
_cell.angle_alpha   90.00
_cell.angle_beta   90.00
_cell.angle_gamma   90.00
#
_symmetry.space_group_name_H-M   'P 1'
#
loop_
_entity.id
_entity.type
_entity.pdbx_description
1 polymer ?
#
loop_
_entity_poly.entity_id
_entity_poly.type
_entity_poly.pdbx_seq_one_letter_code
_entity_poly.pdbx_strand_id
1 'polypeptide(L)'
;FVVLTPMFLLLSWPLGWVGSASFTVGFGVCYFAYEWLHRRLHTHPPQNWYGRWARKHHFYHHFGNPKFNHGVTTPIWDWVFGTYKTPEQIRVPEQLAMTWVFNHETKVVHPQFSADYFLAGKKNRRAAVA
;
A
#
# COMPACT_ATOMS: atom_id res chain seq x y z
N PHE A 1 9.74 20.85 -1.49
CA PHE A 1 10.51 21.99 -0.93
C PHE A 1 10.10 22.29 0.51
N VAL A 2 8.79 22.37 0.85
CA VAL A 2 8.31 22.77 2.18
C VAL A 2 8.88 21.92 3.34
N VAL A 3 9.13 20.63 3.14
CA VAL A 3 9.70 19.73 4.16
C VAL A 3 11.22 19.61 4.06
N LEU A 4 11.75 19.53 2.84
CA LEU A 4 13.18 19.28 2.63
C LEU A 4 14.07 20.47 3.05
N THR A 5 13.60 21.70 2.83
CA THR A 5 14.37 22.88 3.22
C THR A 5 14.55 23.02 4.74
N PRO A 6 13.49 23.01 5.58
CA PRO A 6 13.67 23.07 7.02
C PRO A 6 14.44 21.86 7.56
N MET A 7 14.26 20.67 7.00
CA MET A 7 15.02 19.48 7.37
C MET A 7 16.51 19.67 7.11
N PHE A 8 16.90 20.20 5.95
CA PHE A 8 18.30 20.52 5.64
C PHE A 8 18.89 21.51 6.66
N LEU A 9 18.17 22.59 6.94
CA LEU A 9 18.63 23.63 7.88
C LEU A 9 18.79 23.08 9.31
N LEU A 10 17.83 22.29 9.79
CA LEU A 10 17.89 21.68 11.12
C LEU A 10 19.05 20.69 11.27
N LEU A 11 19.37 19.94 10.21
CA LEU A 11 20.45 18.97 10.22
C LEU A 11 21.83 19.59 9.97
N SER A 12 21.89 20.83 9.44
CA SER A 12 23.17 21.49 9.12
C SER A 12 24.03 21.73 10.35
N TRP A 13 23.43 21.95 11.50
CA TRP A 13 24.16 22.11 12.78
C TRP A 13 24.89 20.83 13.22
N PRO A 14 24.20 19.68 13.40
CA PRO A 14 24.84 18.46 13.90
C PRO A 14 25.66 17.70 12.85
N LEU A 15 25.30 17.78 11.57
CA LEU A 15 25.91 16.97 10.50
C LEU A 15 26.82 17.76 9.55
N GLY A 16 26.87 19.07 9.69
CA GLY A 16 27.52 19.95 8.73
C GLY A 16 26.84 19.98 7.36
N TRP A 17 27.31 20.79 6.47
CA TRP A 17 26.69 21.02 5.15
C TRP A 17 26.63 19.77 4.27
N VAL A 18 27.73 19.02 4.20
CA VAL A 18 27.83 17.81 3.37
C VAL A 18 26.92 16.70 3.90
N GLY A 19 26.95 16.47 5.22
CA GLY A 19 26.09 15.47 5.86
C GLY A 19 24.60 15.80 5.68
N SER A 20 24.22 17.05 5.88
CA SER A 20 22.83 17.51 5.70
C SER A 20 22.36 17.40 4.25
N ALA A 21 23.22 17.79 3.29
CA ALA A 21 22.91 17.66 1.87
C ALA A 21 22.72 16.18 1.48
N SER A 22 23.65 15.31 1.88
CA SER A 22 23.55 13.87 1.58
C SER A 22 22.31 13.24 2.18
N PHE A 23 21.99 13.54 3.44
CA PHE A 23 20.78 13.06 4.10
C PHE A 23 19.52 13.56 3.39
N THR A 24 19.44 14.85 3.08
CA THR A 24 18.27 15.46 2.45
C THR A 24 18.02 14.91 1.05
N VAL A 25 19.08 14.75 0.25
CA VAL A 25 18.98 14.14 -1.09
C VAL A 25 18.55 12.68 -0.97
N GLY A 26 19.19 11.89 -0.10
CA GLY A 26 18.84 10.49 0.12
C GLY A 26 17.39 10.33 0.59
N PHE A 27 16.94 11.13 1.53
CA PHE A 27 15.54 11.14 1.97
C PHE A 27 14.58 11.49 0.83
N GLY A 28 14.91 12.50 0.04
CA GLY A 28 14.10 12.89 -1.13
C GLY A 28 13.96 11.76 -2.14
N VAL A 29 15.06 11.11 -2.50
CA VAL A 29 15.06 9.96 -3.42
C VAL A 29 14.21 8.80 -2.86
N CYS A 30 14.38 8.45 -1.59
CA CYS A 30 13.59 7.40 -0.94
C CYS A 30 12.10 7.76 -0.89
N TYR A 31 11.78 9.02 -0.58
CA TYR A 31 10.40 9.49 -0.56
C TYR A 31 9.73 9.39 -1.93
N PHE A 32 10.40 9.85 -3.00
CA PHE A 32 9.85 9.76 -4.35
C PHE A 32 9.72 8.31 -4.84
N ALA A 33 10.68 7.45 -4.51
CA ALA A 33 10.60 6.02 -4.81
C ALA A 33 9.41 5.36 -4.08
N TYR A 34 9.21 5.71 -2.80
CA TYR A 34 8.06 5.26 -2.02
C TYR A 34 6.74 5.70 -2.64
N GLU A 35 6.57 6.99 -2.95
CA GLU A 35 5.35 7.52 -3.56
C GLU A 35 5.05 6.88 -4.92
N TRP A 36 6.10 6.67 -5.74
CA TRP A 36 5.96 6.00 -7.03
C TRP A 36 5.48 4.55 -6.87
N LEU A 37 6.09 3.79 -5.95
CA LEU A 37 5.66 2.43 -5.64
C LEU A 37 4.24 2.39 -5.09
N HIS A 38 3.92 3.26 -4.13
CA HIS A 38 2.60 3.37 -3.53
C HIS A 38 1.54 3.61 -4.61
N ARG A 39 1.75 4.61 -5.46
CA ARG A 39 0.86 4.88 -6.61
C ARG A 39 0.75 3.66 -7.54
N ARG A 40 1.86 2.97 -7.82
CA ARG A 40 1.85 1.78 -8.67
C ARG A 40 1.04 0.62 -8.07
N LEU A 41 1.01 0.46 -6.75
CA LEU A 41 0.14 -0.54 -6.11
C LEU A 41 -1.35 -0.30 -6.44
N HIS A 42 -1.78 0.95 -6.48
CA HIS A 42 -3.16 1.31 -6.78
C HIS A 42 -3.50 1.25 -8.28
N THR A 43 -2.57 1.60 -9.14
CA THR A 43 -2.87 1.83 -10.57
C THR A 43 -2.57 0.64 -11.48
N HIS A 44 -1.76 -0.33 -11.05
CA HIS A 44 -1.33 -1.45 -11.88
C HIS A 44 -1.58 -2.80 -11.22
N PRO A 45 -1.91 -3.86 -11.99
CA PRO A 45 -2.05 -5.20 -11.46
C PRO A 45 -0.70 -5.77 -10.96
N PRO A 46 -0.72 -6.76 -10.05
CA PRO A 46 0.49 -7.46 -9.63
C PRO A 46 1.04 -8.33 -10.77
N GLN A 47 2.37 -8.33 -10.91
CA GLN A 47 3.06 -9.13 -11.92
C GLN A 47 3.69 -10.40 -11.33
N ASN A 48 3.84 -10.49 -10.01
CA ASN A 48 4.47 -11.59 -9.31
C ASN A 48 3.86 -11.79 -7.91
N TRP A 49 4.31 -12.81 -7.20
CA TRP A 49 3.82 -13.15 -5.86
C TRP A 49 4.04 -12.02 -4.84
N TYR A 50 5.22 -11.35 -4.89
CA TYR A 50 5.50 -10.21 -4.01
C TYR A 50 4.56 -9.04 -4.28
N GLY A 51 4.34 -8.70 -5.55
CA GLY A 51 3.40 -7.65 -5.93
C GLY A 51 1.97 -7.95 -5.51
N ARG A 52 1.56 -9.23 -5.48
CA ARG A 52 0.26 -9.69 -5.00
C ARG A 52 0.16 -9.54 -3.48
N TRP A 53 1.19 -9.99 -2.76
CA TRP A 53 1.29 -9.83 -1.32
C TRP A 53 1.28 -8.35 -0.91
N ALA A 54 2.12 -7.51 -1.52
CA ALA A 54 2.25 -6.10 -1.18
C ALA A 54 0.91 -5.34 -1.34
N ARG A 55 0.15 -5.63 -2.41
CA ARG A 55 -1.18 -5.03 -2.62
C ARG A 55 -2.18 -5.50 -1.58
N LYS A 56 -2.20 -6.79 -1.30
CA LYS A 56 -3.11 -7.36 -0.30
C LYS A 56 -2.81 -6.81 1.09
N HIS A 57 -1.52 -6.71 1.47
CA HIS A 57 -1.06 -6.11 2.70
C HIS A 57 -1.49 -4.64 2.81
N HIS A 58 -1.18 -3.84 1.79
CA HIS A 58 -1.49 -2.42 1.73
C HIS A 58 -2.99 -2.11 1.65
N PHE A 59 -3.76 -2.87 0.86
CA PHE A 59 -5.20 -2.66 0.75
C PHE A 59 -5.98 -3.11 1.98
N TYR A 60 -5.44 -4.02 2.79
CA TYR A 60 -6.01 -4.27 4.10
C TYR A 60 -5.92 -3.02 5.00
N HIS A 61 -4.82 -2.29 4.94
CA HIS A 61 -4.70 -1.00 5.62
C HIS A 61 -5.76 0.01 5.13
N HIS A 62 -5.94 0.12 3.81
CA HIS A 62 -6.89 1.08 3.24
C HIS A 62 -8.36 0.70 3.44
N PHE A 63 -8.73 -0.55 3.25
CA PHE A 63 -10.13 -0.98 3.12
C PHE A 63 -10.59 -1.91 4.25
N GLY A 64 -9.66 -2.51 4.99
CA GLY A 64 -9.94 -3.36 6.13
C GLY A 64 -9.87 -2.61 7.45
N ASN A 65 -8.66 -2.45 7.97
CA ASN A 65 -8.43 -1.74 9.23
C ASN A 65 -7.13 -0.92 9.18
N PRO A 66 -7.22 0.43 9.27
CA PRO A 66 -6.06 1.32 9.16
C PRO A 66 -5.09 1.25 10.35
N LYS A 67 -5.42 0.49 11.41
CA LYS A 67 -4.52 0.24 12.55
C LYS A 67 -3.49 -0.86 12.28
N PHE A 68 -3.57 -1.53 11.14
CA PHE A 68 -2.71 -2.66 10.79
C PHE A 68 -2.07 -2.44 9.42
N ASN A 69 -0.98 -3.17 9.16
CA ASN A 69 -0.33 -3.24 7.85
C ASN A 69 0.09 -1.87 7.30
N HIS A 70 0.85 -1.12 8.10
CA HIS A 70 1.34 0.22 7.73
C HIS A 70 2.43 0.18 6.65
N GLY A 71 3.19 -0.92 6.57
CA GLY A 71 4.27 -1.08 5.61
C GLY A 71 3.78 -1.20 4.18
N VAL A 72 4.28 -0.38 3.26
CA VAL A 72 3.94 -0.44 1.83
C VAL A 72 4.82 -1.45 1.10
N THR A 73 6.12 -1.45 1.40
CA THR A 73 7.13 -2.25 0.70
C THR A 73 7.63 -3.44 1.51
N THR A 74 7.55 -3.38 2.83
CA THR A 74 8.05 -4.42 3.74
C THR A 74 7.21 -4.47 5.00
N PRO A 75 6.95 -5.66 5.57
CA PRO A 75 6.19 -5.82 6.80
C PRO A 75 7.06 -5.72 8.07
N ILE A 76 8.35 -5.39 7.97
CA ILE A 76 9.30 -5.44 9.08
C ILE A 76 8.78 -4.65 10.28
N TRP A 77 8.35 -3.41 10.06
CA TRP A 77 7.83 -2.57 11.13
C TRP A 77 6.49 -3.06 11.67
N ASP A 78 5.65 -3.63 10.83
CA ASP A 78 4.40 -4.25 11.28
C ASP A 78 4.65 -5.46 12.18
N TRP A 79 5.71 -6.21 11.95
CA TRP A 79 6.14 -7.29 12.87
C TRP A 79 6.70 -6.74 14.17
N VAL A 80 7.55 -5.72 14.11
CA VAL A 80 8.15 -5.09 15.31
C VAL A 80 7.07 -4.49 16.22
N PHE A 81 6.06 -3.84 15.63
CA PHE A 81 4.97 -3.21 16.40
C PHE A 81 3.72 -4.09 16.59
N GLY A 82 3.73 -5.34 16.13
CA GLY A 82 2.59 -6.26 16.24
C GLY A 82 1.37 -5.86 15.43
N THR A 83 1.55 -5.06 14.38
CA THR A 83 0.48 -4.57 13.51
C THR A 83 0.32 -5.39 12.23
N TYR A 84 1.08 -6.47 12.05
CA TYR A 84 0.97 -7.35 10.90
C TYR A 84 -0.30 -8.22 10.94
N LYS A 85 -1.08 -8.21 9.86
CA LYS A 85 -2.24 -9.09 9.65
C LYS A 85 -2.23 -9.69 8.25
N THR A 86 -2.65 -10.94 8.16
CA THR A 86 -2.80 -11.66 6.89
C THR A 86 -4.29 -11.92 6.64
N PRO A 87 -5.00 -11.02 5.95
CA PRO A 87 -6.41 -11.22 5.63
C PRO A 87 -6.56 -12.31 4.57
N GLU A 88 -7.61 -13.13 4.68
CA GLU A 88 -7.97 -14.10 3.62
C GLU A 88 -8.44 -13.36 2.38
N GLN A 89 -9.39 -12.46 2.55
CA GLN A 89 -9.93 -11.62 1.49
C GLN A 89 -10.07 -10.18 1.95
N ILE A 90 -9.99 -9.24 1.01
CA ILE A 90 -10.14 -7.81 1.26
C ILE A 90 -11.45 -7.32 0.66
N ARG A 91 -12.25 -6.68 1.52
CA ARG A 91 -13.45 -5.98 1.11
C ARG A 91 -13.07 -4.64 0.49
N VAL A 92 -13.36 -4.46 -0.80
CA VAL A 92 -13.09 -3.20 -1.50
C VAL A 92 -14.42 -2.47 -1.77
N PRO A 93 -14.56 -1.20 -1.38
CA PRO A 93 -15.71 -0.39 -1.76
C PRO A 93 -15.77 -0.21 -3.28
N GLU A 94 -16.93 -0.39 -3.90
CA GLU A 94 -17.11 -0.29 -5.36
C GLU A 94 -16.56 1.04 -5.92
N GLN A 95 -16.79 2.14 -5.21
CA GLN A 95 -16.37 3.48 -5.62
C GLN A 95 -14.84 3.69 -5.62
N LEU A 96 -14.11 2.90 -4.82
CA LEU A 96 -12.66 2.97 -4.67
C LEU A 96 -11.96 1.78 -5.32
N ALA A 97 -12.72 0.90 -5.97
CA ALA A 97 -12.18 -0.30 -6.59
C ALA A 97 -11.35 0.07 -7.82
N MET A 98 -10.10 -0.41 -7.81
CA MET A 98 -9.18 -0.20 -8.91
C MET A 98 -9.65 -0.93 -10.17
N THR A 99 -9.47 -0.32 -11.34
CA THR A 99 -9.90 -0.88 -12.63
C THR A 99 -9.27 -2.24 -12.94
N TRP A 100 -8.08 -2.52 -12.43
CA TRP A 100 -7.43 -3.80 -12.62
C TRP A 100 -7.98 -4.92 -11.70
N VAL A 101 -8.66 -4.56 -10.59
CA VAL A 101 -9.36 -5.52 -9.70
C VAL A 101 -10.79 -5.74 -10.17
N PHE A 102 -11.43 -4.68 -10.66
CA PHE A 102 -12.86 -4.60 -10.83
C PHE A 102 -13.25 -4.08 -12.20
N ASN A 103 -14.15 -4.78 -12.87
CA ASN A 103 -14.77 -4.30 -14.08
C ASN A 103 -16.00 -3.44 -13.72
N HIS A 104 -15.92 -2.14 -13.99
CA HIS A 104 -16.96 -1.18 -13.65
C HIS A 104 -18.26 -1.35 -14.50
N GLU A 105 -18.16 -1.94 -15.69
CA GLU A 105 -19.31 -2.20 -16.56
C GLU A 105 -20.12 -3.41 -16.07
N THR A 106 -19.42 -4.52 -15.80
CA THR A 106 -20.06 -5.77 -15.36
C THR A 106 -20.30 -5.83 -13.85
N LYS A 107 -19.73 -4.90 -13.09
CA LYS A 107 -19.77 -4.85 -11.61
C LYS A 107 -19.28 -6.14 -10.94
N VAL A 108 -18.21 -6.73 -11.49
CA VAL A 108 -17.64 -7.99 -11.01
C VAL A 108 -16.13 -7.85 -10.81
N VAL A 109 -15.62 -8.48 -9.76
CA VAL A 109 -14.16 -8.63 -9.56
C VAL A 109 -13.62 -9.55 -10.67
N HIS A 110 -12.49 -9.17 -11.27
CA HIS A 110 -11.84 -10.02 -12.26
C HIS A 110 -11.54 -11.40 -11.69
N PRO A 111 -11.81 -12.52 -12.41
CA PRO A 111 -11.72 -13.89 -11.88
C PRO A 111 -10.36 -14.21 -11.22
N GLN A 112 -9.27 -13.70 -11.79
CA GLN A 112 -7.91 -13.88 -11.29
C GLN A 112 -7.63 -13.25 -9.92
N PHE A 113 -8.49 -12.33 -9.47
CA PHE A 113 -8.36 -11.62 -8.19
C PHE A 113 -9.51 -11.95 -7.21
N SER A 114 -10.48 -12.77 -7.62
CA SER A 114 -11.64 -13.12 -6.81
C SER A 114 -11.31 -13.89 -5.53
N ALA A 115 -10.14 -14.54 -5.47
CA ALA A 115 -9.63 -15.20 -4.27
C ALA A 115 -9.15 -14.19 -3.21
N ASP A 116 -8.68 -13.01 -3.63
CA ASP A 116 -8.07 -12.02 -2.74
C ASP A 116 -9.00 -10.84 -2.41
N TYR A 117 -9.98 -10.56 -3.29
CA TYR A 117 -10.83 -9.36 -3.17
C TYR A 117 -12.31 -9.67 -3.40
N PHE A 118 -13.15 -8.94 -2.68
CA PHE A 118 -14.60 -8.92 -2.92
C PHE A 118 -15.17 -7.50 -2.77
N LEU A 119 -16.29 -7.24 -3.46
CA LEU A 119 -16.93 -5.92 -3.40
C LEU A 119 -17.79 -5.74 -2.16
N ALA A 120 -17.73 -4.57 -1.57
CA ALA A 120 -18.65 -4.16 -0.51
C ALA A 120 -20.08 -4.08 -1.06
N GLY A 121 -20.99 -4.85 -0.49
CA GLY A 121 -22.40 -4.89 -0.91
C GLY A 121 -22.86 -6.20 -1.57
N LYS A 122 -21.94 -6.99 -2.14
CA LYS A 122 -22.22 -8.36 -2.56
C LYS A 122 -21.59 -9.34 -1.56
N LYS A 123 -22.39 -9.82 -0.59
CA LYS A 123 -22.01 -10.95 0.26
C LYS A 123 -21.70 -12.13 -0.66
N ASN A 124 -20.46 -12.57 -0.67
CA ASN A 124 -20.04 -13.67 -1.53
C ASN A 124 -20.79 -14.94 -1.09
N ARG A 125 -21.86 -15.34 -1.82
CA ARG A 125 -22.67 -16.54 -1.48
C ARG A 125 -21.90 -17.86 -1.62
N ARG A 126 -20.61 -17.81 -2.02
CA ARG A 126 -19.78 -19.01 -2.23
C ARG A 126 -19.05 -19.51 -0.97
N ALA A 127 -18.98 -18.73 0.11
CA ALA A 127 -18.39 -19.16 1.38
C ALA A 127 -19.40 -19.81 2.36
N ALA A 128 -20.65 -20.01 1.94
CA ALA A 128 -21.70 -20.59 2.79
C ALA A 128 -22.12 -22.00 2.32
N VAL A 129 -21.35 -22.65 1.45
CA VAL A 129 -21.57 -24.03 1.02
C VAL A 129 -20.21 -24.74 1.01
N ALA A 130 -19.71 -25.02 2.18
CA ALA A 130 -18.74 -26.08 2.49
C ALA A 130 -18.89 -26.42 3.97
#